data_4e84829ec476824845158638f6cb5fad
#
_entry.id   4e84829ec476824845158638f6cb5fad
#
_cell.length_a   1.000
_cell.length_b   1.000
_cell.length_c   1.000
_cell.angle_alpha   90.00
_cell.angle_beta   90.00
_cell.angle_gamma   90.00
#
_symmetry.space_group_name_H-M   'P 1'
#
loop_
_entity.id
_entity.type
_entity.pdbx_description
1 polymer ?
#
loop_
_entity_poly.entity_id
_entity_poly.type
_entity_poly.pdbx_seq_one_letter_code
_entity_poly.pdbx_strand_id
1 'polypeptide(L)'
;MPRLLLRSPQFKFIQIPVSQVNSCTCEIKIDNVVRYTLVKNTKKSSTQNFDISELCRDYLEIAYQSNYVPQTISIQVTLRNYADFNGTGTLRSTKVYPIDTGFMGYGYFEDGTNPIIPTTGYLISKNTVEDEVQLYLPAIQTGFSEGTKVPQIVSNSINVVNVSGSATTIGGSYDSKIYRINCTKYGSGTKIIFINKFGVQQDLWFFLKETKKLARKNENYKTNILTYPSTNNPATYSISNAPNRTFNTTAKQSFTLSSGYYSENANNFFEELLLSEYVWLERINKVTEADDIVPVKVKQSSIAFKTSVNDRLVEYTIEFEEAFDYINNIR
;
A
#
# COMPACT_ATOMS: atom_id res chain seq x y z
N MET A 1 -9.29 1.34 -20.46
CA MET A 1 -9.89 0.40 -19.48
C MET A 1 -10.16 1.19 -18.22
N PRO A 2 -11.35 1.06 -17.63
CA PRO A 2 -11.59 1.64 -16.30
C PRO A 2 -10.64 1.06 -15.27
N ARG A 3 -10.28 1.87 -14.29
CA ARG A 3 -9.33 1.51 -13.24
C ARG A 3 -10.06 1.50 -11.92
N LEU A 4 -10.03 0.37 -11.21
CA LEU A 4 -10.76 0.15 -9.98
C LEU A 4 -9.81 0.18 -8.78
N LEU A 5 -10.22 0.87 -7.72
CA LEU A 5 -9.51 0.96 -6.44
C LEU A 5 -10.09 -0.09 -5.48
N LEU A 6 -9.41 -1.24 -5.34
CA LEU A 6 -9.97 -2.44 -4.71
C LEU A 6 -10.06 -2.39 -3.16
N ARG A 7 -9.45 -1.41 -2.52
CA ARG A 7 -9.64 -1.18 -1.07
C ARG A 7 -10.90 -0.37 -0.76
N SER A 8 -11.68 -0.03 -1.79
CA SER A 8 -12.97 0.64 -1.68
C SER A 8 -14.05 -0.17 -2.38
N PRO A 9 -15.31 -0.06 -1.98
CA PRO A 9 -16.40 -0.78 -2.62
C PRO A 9 -16.46 -0.54 -4.13
N GLN A 10 -16.62 -1.62 -4.91
CA GLN A 10 -16.71 -1.57 -6.37
C GLN A 10 -17.97 -2.30 -6.81
N PHE A 11 -19.03 -1.54 -7.03
CA PHE A 11 -20.34 -2.10 -7.37
C PHE A 11 -20.51 -2.33 -8.87
N LYS A 12 -20.95 -3.52 -9.23
CA LYS A 12 -21.46 -3.86 -10.56
C LYS A 12 -22.96 -4.14 -10.44
N PHE A 13 -23.74 -3.64 -11.36
CA PHE A 13 -25.20 -3.74 -11.29
C PHE A 13 -25.84 -4.22 -12.59
N ILE A 14 -26.98 -4.89 -12.46
CA ILE A 14 -27.85 -5.28 -13.56
C ILE A 14 -29.28 -4.83 -13.25
N GLN A 15 -29.93 -4.28 -14.26
CA GLN A 15 -31.35 -3.97 -14.17
C GLN A 15 -32.16 -5.25 -14.26
N ILE A 16 -33.23 -5.32 -13.46
CA ILE A 16 -34.17 -6.42 -13.47
C ILE A 16 -35.39 -5.99 -14.28
N PRO A 17 -35.70 -6.67 -15.40
CA PRO A 17 -36.95 -6.47 -16.10
C PRO A 17 -38.13 -6.73 -15.15
N VAL A 18 -39.22 -5.95 -15.29
CA VAL A 18 -40.33 -5.89 -14.34
C VAL A 18 -41.08 -7.23 -14.12
N SER A 19 -40.80 -8.26 -14.91
CA SER A 19 -41.47 -9.56 -14.78
C SER A 19 -40.52 -10.73 -15.01
N GLN A 20 -40.73 -11.80 -14.21
CA GLN A 20 -40.17 -13.13 -14.43
C GLN A 20 -38.63 -13.28 -14.16
N VAL A 21 -38.04 -12.49 -13.31
CA VAL A 21 -36.69 -12.73 -12.83
C VAL A 21 -36.72 -13.00 -11.33
N ASN A 22 -36.25 -14.18 -10.93
CA ASN A 22 -36.21 -14.59 -9.53
C ASN A 22 -34.78 -14.63 -8.94
N SER A 23 -33.77 -14.66 -9.78
CA SER A 23 -32.36 -14.59 -9.33
C SER A 23 -31.47 -13.89 -10.33
N CYS A 24 -30.34 -13.39 -9.80
CA CYS A 24 -29.23 -12.84 -10.57
C CYS A 24 -27.94 -13.54 -10.19
N THR A 25 -27.08 -13.83 -11.17
CA THR A 25 -25.73 -14.30 -10.93
C THR A 25 -24.71 -13.25 -11.31
N CYS A 26 -23.61 -13.25 -10.57
CA CYS A 26 -22.42 -12.45 -10.88
C CYS A 26 -21.24 -13.39 -11.04
N GLU A 27 -20.77 -13.56 -12.25
CA GLU A 27 -19.54 -14.30 -12.58
C GLU A 27 -18.39 -13.32 -12.65
N ILE A 28 -17.34 -13.58 -11.85
CA ILE A 28 -16.14 -12.75 -11.77
C ILE A 28 -14.98 -13.55 -12.34
N LYS A 29 -14.38 -13.05 -13.42
CA LYS A 29 -13.13 -13.55 -13.97
C LYS A 29 -12.00 -12.64 -13.55
N ILE A 30 -10.93 -13.25 -13.01
CA ILE A 30 -9.70 -12.56 -12.65
C ILE A 30 -8.58 -13.21 -13.49
N ASP A 31 -7.86 -12.39 -14.25
CA ASP A 31 -6.82 -12.81 -15.18
C ASP A 31 -7.28 -13.92 -16.13
N ASN A 32 -8.47 -13.70 -16.71
CA ASN A 32 -9.17 -14.61 -17.63
C ASN A 32 -9.67 -15.94 -17.02
N VAL A 33 -9.53 -16.14 -15.72
CA VAL A 33 -10.02 -17.34 -15.01
C VAL A 33 -11.27 -16.98 -14.20
N VAL A 34 -12.34 -17.77 -14.33
CA VAL A 34 -13.53 -17.63 -13.48
C VAL A 34 -13.13 -18.03 -12.05
N ARG A 35 -13.17 -17.08 -11.13
CA ARG A 35 -12.83 -17.29 -9.72
C ARG A 35 -14.07 -17.40 -8.85
N TYR A 36 -15.12 -16.61 -9.14
CA TYR A 36 -16.31 -16.56 -8.34
C TYR A 36 -17.56 -16.55 -9.19
N THR A 37 -18.60 -17.19 -8.66
CA THR A 37 -19.97 -17.08 -9.14
C THR A 37 -20.87 -16.81 -7.94
N LEU A 38 -21.31 -15.57 -7.80
CA LEU A 38 -22.23 -15.16 -6.74
C LEU A 38 -23.66 -15.25 -7.22
N VAL A 39 -24.58 -15.61 -6.33
CA VAL A 39 -26.01 -15.68 -6.63
C VAL A 39 -26.78 -14.84 -5.64
N LYS A 40 -27.68 -14.01 -6.13
CA LYS A 40 -28.67 -13.28 -5.32
C LYS A 40 -30.06 -13.55 -5.83
N ASN A 41 -30.95 -13.93 -4.93
CA ASN A 41 -32.38 -14.01 -5.24
C ASN A 41 -32.97 -12.61 -5.23
N THR A 42 -33.78 -12.29 -6.21
CA THR A 42 -34.36 -10.95 -6.37
C THR A 42 -35.51 -10.75 -5.40
N LYS A 43 -35.55 -9.60 -4.74
CA LYS A 43 -36.65 -9.13 -3.91
C LYS A 43 -37.21 -7.87 -4.56
N LYS A 44 -38.14 -7.99 -5.50
CA LYS A 44 -38.91 -6.87 -6.09
C LYS A 44 -38.13 -5.55 -6.32
N SER A 45 -36.83 -5.63 -6.49
CA SER A 45 -35.94 -4.50 -6.76
C SER A 45 -35.77 -4.35 -8.26
N SER A 46 -35.70 -3.13 -8.74
CA SER A 46 -35.46 -2.83 -10.15
C SER A 46 -33.98 -3.03 -10.54
N THR A 47 -33.10 -3.19 -9.58
CA THR A 47 -31.64 -3.30 -9.79
C THR A 47 -31.03 -4.22 -8.75
N GLN A 48 -30.10 -5.08 -9.17
CA GLN A 48 -29.26 -5.85 -8.27
C GLN A 48 -27.80 -5.39 -8.36
N ASN A 49 -27.20 -5.14 -7.20
CA ASN A 49 -25.82 -4.69 -7.05
C ASN A 49 -24.96 -5.80 -6.45
N PHE A 50 -23.74 -5.92 -6.94
CA PHE A 50 -22.71 -6.82 -6.42
C PHE A 50 -21.46 -6.02 -6.15
N ASP A 51 -20.98 -6.05 -4.91
CA ASP A 51 -19.64 -5.55 -4.57
C ASP A 51 -18.64 -6.65 -4.90
N ILE A 52 -17.64 -6.30 -5.68
CA ILE A 52 -16.59 -7.22 -6.15
C ILE A 52 -15.23 -6.92 -5.53
N SER A 53 -15.10 -5.84 -4.75
CA SER A 53 -13.82 -5.29 -4.31
C SER A 53 -12.99 -6.29 -3.52
N GLU A 54 -13.53 -6.84 -2.43
CA GLU A 54 -12.81 -7.77 -1.55
C GLU A 54 -12.40 -9.05 -2.28
N LEU A 55 -13.33 -9.64 -3.07
CA LEU A 55 -13.08 -10.87 -3.81
C LEU A 55 -11.97 -10.71 -4.87
N CYS A 56 -11.88 -9.53 -5.47
CA CYS A 56 -10.82 -9.23 -6.41
C CYS A 56 -9.50 -8.90 -5.72
N ARG A 57 -9.56 -8.22 -4.56
CA ARG A 57 -8.38 -7.83 -3.79
C ARG A 57 -7.56 -9.03 -3.35
N ASP A 58 -8.18 -10.16 -3.02
CA ASP A 58 -7.51 -11.38 -2.60
C ASP A 58 -6.54 -11.97 -3.65
N TYR A 59 -6.70 -11.57 -4.90
CA TYR A 59 -5.82 -11.99 -6.01
C TYR A 59 -4.75 -10.97 -6.37
N LEU A 60 -4.72 -9.84 -5.68
CA LEU A 60 -3.75 -8.78 -5.93
C LEU A 60 -2.58 -8.91 -4.95
N GLU A 61 -1.54 -9.61 -5.37
CA GLU A 61 -0.32 -9.76 -4.60
C GLU A 61 0.56 -8.52 -4.76
N ILE A 62 0.89 -7.87 -3.65
CA ILE A 62 1.73 -6.68 -3.62
C ILE A 62 3.10 -7.02 -3.04
N ALA A 63 4.12 -6.79 -3.84
CA ALA A 63 5.52 -6.89 -3.45
C ALA A 63 6.29 -5.63 -3.88
N TYR A 64 7.42 -5.38 -3.25
CA TYR A 64 8.29 -4.31 -3.70
C TYR A 64 8.76 -4.55 -5.14
N GLN A 65 8.69 -3.49 -5.96
CA GLN A 65 9.14 -3.49 -7.35
C GLN A 65 10.18 -2.40 -7.53
N SER A 66 11.41 -2.79 -7.86
CA SER A 66 12.51 -1.83 -8.07
C SER A 66 12.28 -0.88 -9.26
N ASN A 67 11.47 -1.32 -10.23
CA ASN A 67 11.10 -0.53 -11.41
C ASN A 67 9.82 0.29 -11.22
N TYR A 68 9.19 0.22 -10.03
CA TYR A 68 7.95 0.94 -9.68
C TYR A 68 6.74 0.63 -10.58
N VAL A 69 6.75 -0.47 -11.32
CA VAL A 69 5.61 -0.87 -12.15
C VAL A 69 4.44 -1.27 -11.23
N PRO A 70 3.24 -0.70 -11.41
CA PRO A 70 2.10 -1.05 -10.59
C PRO A 70 1.71 -2.51 -10.75
N GLN A 71 1.43 -3.17 -9.66
CA GLN A 71 0.89 -4.52 -9.67
C GLN A 71 -0.62 -4.43 -9.81
N THR A 72 -1.16 -5.12 -10.79
CA THR A 72 -2.56 -5.03 -11.15
C THR A 72 -3.11 -6.38 -11.53
N ILE A 73 -4.43 -6.51 -11.44
CA ILE A 73 -5.17 -7.66 -11.95
C ILE A 73 -6.18 -7.23 -13.00
N SER A 74 -6.47 -8.12 -13.93
CA SER A 74 -7.50 -7.95 -14.94
C SER A 74 -8.83 -8.52 -14.42
N ILE A 75 -9.90 -7.73 -14.45
CA ILE A 75 -11.20 -8.10 -13.88
C ILE A 75 -12.27 -8.01 -14.99
N GLN A 76 -12.97 -9.10 -15.24
CA GLN A 76 -14.14 -9.11 -16.11
C GLN A 76 -15.36 -9.62 -15.34
N VAL A 77 -16.45 -8.88 -15.37
CA VAL A 77 -17.70 -9.23 -14.69
C VAL A 77 -18.81 -9.47 -15.67
N THR A 78 -19.48 -10.60 -15.50
CA THR A 78 -20.68 -10.95 -16.26
C THR A 78 -21.84 -11.15 -15.30
N LEU A 79 -22.88 -10.35 -15.46
CA LEU A 79 -24.13 -10.45 -14.69
C LEU A 79 -25.21 -11.09 -15.55
N ARG A 80 -25.98 -12.02 -14.96
CA ARG A 80 -27.08 -12.71 -15.65
C ARG A 80 -28.32 -12.76 -14.78
N ASN A 81 -29.47 -12.54 -15.40
CA ASN A 81 -30.81 -12.69 -14.79
C ASN A 81 -31.43 -14.01 -15.18
N TYR A 82 -32.00 -14.73 -14.23
CA TYR A 82 -32.66 -16.03 -14.42
C TYR A 82 -34.10 -16.03 -13.95
N ALA A 83 -34.93 -16.87 -14.61
CA ALA A 83 -36.35 -17.02 -14.30
C ALA A 83 -36.57 -17.63 -12.92
N ASP A 84 -35.72 -18.57 -12.51
CA ASP A 84 -35.89 -19.32 -11.27
C ASP A 84 -34.90 -18.83 -10.19
N PHE A 85 -35.10 -19.31 -8.97
CA PHE A 85 -34.19 -19.01 -7.86
C PHE A 85 -32.81 -19.67 -8.03
N ASN A 86 -31.85 -19.19 -7.29
CA ASN A 86 -30.52 -19.75 -7.22
C ASN A 86 -29.72 -19.79 -8.55
N GLY A 87 -30.01 -18.90 -9.49
CA GLY A 87 -29.30 -18.81 -10.76
C GLY A 87 -29.63 -19.93 -11.73
N THR A 88 -30.84 -20.51 -11.65
CA THR A 88 -31.31 -21.60 -12.49
C THR A 88 -32.44 -21.17 -13.41
N GLY A 89 -32.86 -22.07 -14.29
CA GLY A 89 -33.94 -21.85 -15.23
C GLY A 89 -33.56 -21.05 -16.46
N THR A 90 -34.57 -20.44 -17.08
CA THR A 90 -34.33 -19.71 -18.34
C THR A 90 -33.54 -18.42 -18.13
N LEU A 91 -32.46 -18.26 -18.85
CA LEU A 91 -31.71 -17.01 -18.89
C LEU A 91 -32.54 -15.89 -19.51
N ARG A 92 -32.73 -14.79 -18.80
CA ARG A 92 -33.57 -13.65 -19.21
C ARG A 92 -32.76 -12.50 -19.81
N SER A 93 -31.65 -12.17 -19.19
CA SER A 93 -30.76 -11.12 -19.70
C SER A 93 -29.32 -11.34 -19.23
N THR A 94 -28.40 -10.80 -20.00
CA THR A 94 -26.95 -10.80 -19.67
C THR A 94 -26.41 -9.40 -19.83
N LYS A 95 -25.59 -8.98 -18.87
CA LYS A 95 -24.80 -7.77 -18.95
C LYS A 95 -23.33 -8.12 -18.75
N VAL A 96 -22.51 -7.91 -19.76
CA VAL A 96 -21.07 -8.10 -19.68
C VAL A 96 -20.41 -6.73 -19.52
N TYR A 97 -19.61 -6.58 -18.47
CA TYR A 97 -18.80 -5.40 -18.28
C TYR A 97 -17.52 -5.50 -19.11
N PRO A 98 -16.99 -4.37 -19.58
CA PRO A 98 -15.65 -4.37 -20.19
C PRO A 98 -14.62 -4.85 -19.15
N ILE A 99 -13.45 -5.24 -19.62
CA ILE A 99 -12.35 -5.61 -18.73
C ILE A 99 -11.89 -4.36 -17.99
N ASP A 100 -11.87 -4.43 -16.66
CA ASP A 100 -11.37 -3.42 -15.77
C ASP A 100 -9.98 -3.82 -15.26
N THR A 101 -9.18 -2.84 -14.85
CA THR A 101 -7.89 -3.07 -14.19
C THR A 101 -8.02 -2.73 -12.72
N GLY A 102 -7.74 -3.69 -11.84
CA GLY A 102 -7.78 -3.53 -10.39
C GLY A 102 -6.43 -3.11 -9.82
N PHE A 103 -6.44 -2.14 -8.90
CA PHE A 103 -5.29 -1.59 -8.19
C PHE A 103 -5.50 -1.69 -6.67
N MET A 104 -4.42 -1.82 -5.90
CA MET A 104 -4.44 -1.79 -4.43
C MET A 104 -4.59 -0.36 -3.89
N GLY A 105 -5.58 0.35 -4.39
CA GLY A 105 -5.86 1.71 -4.00
C GLY A 105 -7.20 1.87 -3.26
N TYR A 106 -7.43 3.05 -2.75
CA TYR A 106 -8.69 3.42 -2.10
C TYR A 106 -9.19 4.79 -2.55
N GLY A 107 -10.46 5.02 -2.38
CA GLY A 107 -11.13 6.28 -2.66
C GLY A 107 -12.46 6.34 -1.93
N TYR A 108 -13.15 7.44 -2.02
CA TYR A 108 -14.47 7.60 -1.44
C TYR A 108 -15.55 7.12 -2.42
N PHE A 109 -16.53 6.40 -1.91
CA PHE A 109 -17.73 6.03 -2.65
C PHE A 109 -18.77 7.12 -2.38
N GLU A 110 -18.63 8.24 -3.07
CA GLU A 110 -19.55 9.36 -2.95
C GLU A 110 -20.57 9.34 -4.08
N ASP A 111 -21.76 9.86 -3.83
CA ASP A 111 -22.85 9.98 -4.81
C ASP A 111 -23.21 8.68 -5.56
N GLY A 112 -22.97 7.54 -4.94
CA GLY A 112 -23.26 6.24 -5.52
C GLY A 112 -22.34 5.84 -6.68
N THR A 113 -21.20 6.50 -6.86
CA THR A 113 -20.23 6.18 -7.89
C THR A 113 -19.04 5.39 -7.33
N ASN A 114 -18.56 4.42 -8.13
CA ASN A 114 -17.34 3.71 -7.75
C ASN A 114 -16.13 4.66 -7.78
N PRO A 115 -15.27 4.63 -6.76
CA PRO A 115 -14.03 5.38 -6.81
C PRO A 115 -13.12 4.83 -7.91
N ILE A 116 -12.58 5.73 -8.72
CA ILE A 116 -11.70 5.41 -9.84
C ILE A 116 -10.42 6.25 -9.78
N ILE A 117 -9.36 5.74 -10.40
CA ILE A 117 -8.15 6.52 -10.60
C ILE A 117 -8.42 7.60 -11.65
N PRO A 118 -8.11 8.87 -11.37
CA PRO A 118 -8.23 9.94 -12.35
C PRO A 118 -7.42 9.61 -13.61
N THR A 119 -7.93 9.98 -14.77
CA THR A 119 -7.24 9.78 -16.05
C THR A 119 -6.11 10.80 -16.27
N THR A 120 -6.20 11.94 -15.61
CA THR A 120 -5.20 13.01 -15.63
C THR A 120 -4.35 12.98 -14.37
N GLY A 121 -3.04 13.00 -14.54
CA GLY A 121 -2.09 12.93 -13.44
C GLY A 121 -2.08 14.19 -12.57
N TYR A 122 -1.78 13.97 -11.29
CA TYR A 122 -1.39 15.05 -10.42
C TYR A 122 0.13 15.21 -10.49
N LEU A 123 0.58 16.31 -11.04
CA LEU A 123 1.95 16.75 -10.95
C LEU A 123 2.02 17.80 -9.85
N ILE A 124 2.72 17.54 -8.77
CA ILE A 124 3.06 18.55 -7.79
C ILE A 124 4.51 18.94 -8.04
N SER A 125 4.73 20.08 -8.66
CA SER A 125 6.05 20.67 -8.77
C SER A 125 6.18 21.82 -7.76
N LYS A 126 7.26 21.85 -7.02
CA LYS A 126 7.67 23.06 -6.30
C LYS A 126 8.53 23.93 -7.21
N ASN A 127 8.19 25.21 -7.29
CA ASN A 127 8.93 26.22 -8.04
C ASN A 127 10.16 26.75 -7.29
N THR A 128 10.92 25.91 -6.64
CA THR A 128 12.15 26.33 -5.96
C THR A 128 13.35 25.55 -6.47
N VAL A 129 14.53 26.07 -6.30
CA VAL A 129 15.82 25.45 -6.73
C VAL A 129 16.02 24.05 -6.16
N GLU A 130 15.25 23.71 -5.14
CA GLU A 130 15.15 22.38 -4.55
C GLU A 130 13.89 21.71 -5.11
N ASP A 131 13.89 21.34 -6.37
CA ASP A 131 12.72 20.80 -7.04
C ASP A 131 12.36 19.41 -6.53
N GLU A 132 11.26 19.31 -5.79
CA GLU A 132 10.56 18.08 -5.56
C GLU A 132 9.59 17.88 -6.72
N VAL A 133 9.81 16.85 -7.51
CA VAL A 133 8.86 16.42 -8.53
C VAL A 133 8.16 15.19 -8.04
N GLN A 134 6.85 15.26 -7.95
CA GLN A 134 6.03 14.16 -7.48
C GLN A 134 5.09 13.70 -8.57
N LEU A 135 5.17 12.42 -8.89
CA LEU A 135 4.33 11.79 -9.88
C LEU A 135 3.36 10.83 -9.19
N TYR A 136 2.06 11.00 -9.46
CA TYR A 136 1.02 10.25 -8.79
C TYR A 136 0.32 9.21 -9.63
N LEU A 137 0.75 8.89 -10.83
CA LEU A 137 -0.12 8.07 -11.64
C LEU A 137 0.55 6.88 -12.28
N PRO A 138 -0.16 5.74 -12.23
CA PRO A 138 0.12 4.62 -13.09
C PRO A 138 -0.56 4.87 -14.44
N ALA A 139 0.01 5.65 -15.33
CA ALA A 139 -0.58 5.77 -16.67
C ALA A 139 0.35 6.35 -17.69
N ILE A 140 0.22 5.84 -18.89
CA ILE A 140 0.65 6.53 -20.09
C ILE A 140 -0.17 7.83 -20.18
N GLN A 141 0.50 8.95 -20.08
CA GLN A 141 -0.13 10.24 -20.26
C GLN A 141 0.02 10.64 -21.73
N THR A 142 -1.09 10.96 -22.35
CA THR A 142 -1.15 11.46 -23.72
C THR A 142 -1.79 12.83 -23.75
N GLY A 143 -1.35 13.71 -24.65
CA GLY A 143 -2.04 14.95 -24.90
C GLY A 143 -1.57 16.15 -24.09
N PHE A 144 -0.27 16.24 -23.79
CA PHE A 144 0.29 17.46 -23.19
C PHE A 144 0.36 18.58 -24.20
N SER A 145 0.03 19.79 -23.74
CA SER A 145 0.19 21.02 -24.52
C SER A 145 1.67 21.42 -24.62
N GLU A 146 2.02 22.08 -25.69
CA GLU A 146 3.35 22.69 -25.85
C GLU A 146 3.71 23.59 -24.65
N GLY A 147 4.95 23.48 -24.16
CA GLY A 147 5.42 24.24 -22.99
C GLY A 147 5.09 23.62 -21.64
N THR A 148 4.32 22.51 -21.60
CA THR A 148 4.09 21.78 -20.34
C THR A 148 5.36 21.09 -19.88
N LYS A 149 5.73 21.29 -18.61
CA LYS A 149 6.83 20.55 -17.98
C LYS A 149 6.33 19.18 -17.55
N VAL A 150 6.91 18.15 -18.12
CA VAL A 150 6.52 16.78 -17.83
C VAL A 150 7.72 16.03 -17.27
N PRO A 151 7.57 15.34 -16.15
CA PRO A 151 8.61 14.49 -15.64
C PRO A 151 8.73 13.21 -16.49
N GLN A 152 9.94 12.85 -16.79
CA GLN A 152 10.29 11.64 -17.53
C GLN A 152 11.25 10.81 -16.71
N ILE A 153 10.97 9.52 -16.55
CA ILE A 153 11.88 8.58 -15.90
C ILE A 153 12.87 8.08 -16.93
N VAL A 154 14.13 8.41 -16.72
CA VAL A 154 15.24 7.91 -17.53
C VAL A 154 16.26 7.29 -16.60
N SER A 155 16.52 5.98 -16.75
CA SER A 155 17.55 5.27 -15.97
C SER A 155 17.47 5.50 -14.46
N ASN A 156 16.27 5.31 -13.87
CA ASN A 156 15.98 5.52 -12.45
C ASN A 156 16.10 6.96 -11.93
N SER A 157 16.24 7.93 -12.81
CA SER A 157 16.18 9.34 -12.45
C SER A 157 15.01 10.04 -13.12
N ILE A 158 14.42 11.01 -12.41
CA ILE A 158 13.36 11.84 -12.96
C ILE A 158 13.98 13.08 -13.57
N ASN A 159 13.78 13.23 -14.86
CA ASN A 159 14.11 14.46 -15.57
C ASN A 159 12.82 15.22 -15.89
N VAL A 160 12.82 16.52 -15.66
CA VAL A 160 11.72 17.37 -16.11
C VAL A 160 12.01 17.81 -17.53
N VAL A 161 11.17 17.38 -18.46
CA VAL A 161 11.30 17.70 -19.88
C VAL A 161 10.22 18.70 -20.28
N ASN A 162 10.60 19.76 -21.03
CA ASN A 162 9.60 20.62 -21.67
C ASN A 162 9.03 19.90 -22.88
N VAL A 163 7.71 19.85 -22.98
CA VAL A 163 7.03 19.34 -24.17
C VAL A 163 7.21 20.36 -25.30
N SER A 164 7.86 19.94 -26.37
CA SER A 164 8.00 20.73 -27.60
C SER A 164 7.10 20.15 -28.68
N GLY A 165 6.23 20.97 -29.25
CA GLY A 165 5.26 20.55 -30.25
C GLY A 165 3.89 20.15 -29.70
N SER A 166 2.91 19.99 -30.60
CA SER A 166 1.56 19.58 -30.22
C SER A 166 1.48 18.11 -29.93
N ALA A 167 0.92 17.76 -28.78
CA ALA A 167 0.56 16.39 -28.38
C ALA A 167 1.69 15.37 -28.39
N THR A 168 2.61 15.48 -27.47
CA THR A 168 3.63 14.42 -27.28
C THR A 168 3.07 13.32 -26.41
N THR A 169 3.13 12.09 -26.90
CA THR A 169 2.88 10.89 -26.10
C THR A 169 4.14 10.59 -25.32
N ILE A 170 4.09 10.71 -24.00
CA ILE A 170 5.17 10.26 -23.14
C ILE A 170 4.84 8.82 -22.77
N GLY A 171 5.50 7.88 -23.45
CA GLY A 171 5.29 6.46 -23.25
C GLY A 171 6.05 5.95 -22.04
N GLY A 172 5.40 5.10 -21.26
CA GLY A 172 5.94 4.39 -20.10
C GLY A 172 4.89 4.31 -18.98
N SER A 173 4.99 3.30 -18.15
CA SER A 173 4.31 3.28 -16.86
C SER A 173 5.05 4.26 -15.98
N TYR A 174 4.36 5.30 -15.52
CA TYR A 174 4.92 6.25 -14.59
C TYR A 174 4.57 5.82 -13.18
N ASP A 175 5.58 5.60 -12.44
CA ASP A 175 5.51 5.26 -11.04
C ASP A 175 5.47 6.56 -10.23
N SER A 176 4.71 6.55 -9.14
CA SER A 176 4.78 7.64 -8.20
C SER A 176 6.16 7.66 -7.57
N LYS A 177 6.94 8.63 -7.93
CA LYS A 177 8.26 8.83 -7.33
C LYS A 177 8.39 10.26 -6.86
N ILE A 178 8.72 10.41 -5.60
CA ILE A 178 9.16 11.71 -5.07
C ILE A 178 10.65 11.78 -5.27
N TYR A 179 11.07 12.77 -6.02
CA TYR A 179 12.46 13.08 -6.15
C TYR A 179 12.77 14.33 -5.36
N ARG A 180 13.68 14.24 -4.40
CA ARG A 180 14.16 15.40 -3.66
C ARG A 180 15.66 15.54 -3.84
N ILE A 181 16.12 16.75 -4.16
CA ILE A 181 17.53 17.06 -4.22
C ILE A 181 18.11 17.03 -2.80
N ASN A 182 19.21 16.35 -2.65
CA ASN A 182 19.94 16.24 -1.39
C ASN A 182 20.21 17.60 -0.77
N CYS A 183 19.65 17.85 0.38
CA CYS A 183 20.10 18.96 1.20
C CYS A 183 21.37 18.56 1.91
N THR A 184 22.51 19.03 1.47
CA THR A 184 23.83 18.74 2.03
C THR A 184 23.94 19.01 3.53
N LYS A 185 23.04 19.82 4.07
CA LYS A 185 22.98 20.15 5.51
C LYS A 185 22.51 18.98 6.37
N TYR A 186 21.70 18.07 5.84
CA TYR A 186 21.06 16.99 6.62
C TYR A 186 21.46 15.57 6.19
N GLY A 187 22.36 15.45 5.22
CA GLY A 187 22.79 14.15 4.68
C GLY A 187 21.82 13.55 3.69
N SER A 188 21.94 12.25 3.43
CA SER A 188 21.16 11.54 2.40
C SER A 188 19.70 11.30 2.77
N GLY A 189 19.34 11.43 4.04
CA GLY A 189 17.98 11.09 4.51
C GLY A 189 17.69 9.59 4.48
N THR A 190 16.54 9.24 5.03
CA THR A 190 16.01 7.86 5.04
C THR A 190 14.80 7.78 4.14
N LYS A 191 14.80 6.88 3.17
CA LYS A 191 13.70 6.71 2.22
C LYS A 191 12.72 5.66 2.73
N ILE A 192 11.46 6.04 2.77
CA ILE A 192 10.31 5.15 2.98
C ILE A 192 9.57 5.01 1.65
N ILE A 193 9.27 3.77 1.28
CA ILE A 193 8.53 3.43 0.07
C ILE A 193 7.19 2.84 0.53
N PHE A 194 6.10 3.26 -0.07
CA PHE A 194 4.77 2.76 0.31
C PHE A 194 3.81 2.71 -0.89
N ILE A 195 2.72 1.99 -0.75
CA ILE A 195 1.64 2.00 -1.74
C ILE A 195 0.68 3.15 -1.42
N ASN A 196 0.57 4.09 -2.34
CA ASN A 196 -0.29 5.26 -2.20
C ASN A 196 -1.79 4.95 -2.42
N LYS A 197 -2.65 5.94 -2.29
CA LYS A 197 -4.11 5.80 -2.49
C LYS A 197 -4.51 5.29 -3.87
N PHE A 198 -3.66 5.43 -4.88
CA PHE A 198 -3.93 4.95 -6.24
C PHE A 198 -3.41 3.53 -6.50
N GLY A 199 -2.76 2.91 -5.50
CA GLY A 199 -2.24 1.56 -5.62
C GLY A 199 -0.88 1.45 -6.30
N VAL A 200 -0.08 2.52 -6.27
CA VAL A 200 1.28 2.54 -6.85
C VAL A 200 2.31 2.88 -5.80
N GLN A 201 3.53 2.43 -6.01
CA GLN A 201 4.65 2.72 -5.12
C GLN A 201 4.99 4.20 -5.16
N GLN A 202 5.27 4.76 -3.99
CA GLN A 202 5.66 6.14 -3.80
C GLN A 202 6.76 6.23 -2.77
N ASP A 203 7.73 7.14 -3.00
CA ASP A 203 8.81 7.43 -2.07
C ASP A 203 8.45 8.62 -1.18
N LEU A 204 8.82 8.55 0.08
CA LEU A 204 8.78 9.66 1.01
C LEU A 204 10.07 9.69 1.83
N TRP A 205 10.72 10.84 1.86
CA TRP A 205 12.02 11.01 2.49
C TRP A 205 11.91 11.63 3.87
N PHE A 206 12.72 11.11 4.80
CA PHE A 206 12.86 11.61 6.15
C PHE A 206 14.30 12.11 6.34
N PHE A 207 14.47 13.40 6.55
CA PHE A 207 15.78 14.07 6.47
C PHE A 207 16.39 14.41 7.81
N LEU A 208 15.60 14.42 8.87
CA LEU A 208 16.06 14.78 10.21
C LEU A 208 16.43 13.54 11.02
N LYS A 209 16.26 13.66 12.31
CA LYS A 209 16.72 12.68 13.29
C LYS A 209 16.08 11.30 13.06
N GLU A 210 16.92 10.29 13.02
CA GLU A 210 16.56 8.89 13.14
C GLU A 210 16.89 8.39 14.56
N THR A 211 15.95 7.71 15.19
CA THR A 211 16.17 7.04 16.48
C THR A 211 15.81 5.58 16.34
N LYS A 212 16.76 4.68 16.62
CA LYS A 212 16.54 3.22 16.64
C LYS A 212 16.26 2.75 18.05
N LYS A 213 15.24 1.89 18.21
CA LYS A 213 14.87 1.28 19.48
C LYS A 213 14.76 -0.22 19.30
N LEU A 214 15.40 -0.96 20.21
CA LEU A 214 15.28 -2.41 20.28
C LEU A 214 14.42 -2.77 21.50
N ALA A 215 13.27 -3.36 21.25
CA ALA A 215 12.38 -3.89 22.27
C ALA A 215 12.67 -5.39 22.46
N ARG A 216 12.95 -5.79 23.69
CA ARG A 216 13.23 -7.19 24.03
C ARG A 216 12.11 -7.76 24.90
N LYS A 217 11.67 -8.98 24.57
CA LYS A 217 10.75 -9.78 25.39
C LYS A 217 11.42 -11.10 25.75
N ASN A 218 11.38 -11.45 27.03
CA ASN A 218 11.94 -12.70 27.52
C ASN A 218 10.84 -13.58 28.11
N GLU A 219 10.95 -14.86 27.86
CA GLU A 219 10.20 -15.91 28.56
C GLU A 219 11.16 -16.60 29.52
N ASN A 220 10.83 -16.59 30.82
CA ASN A 220 11.67 -17.11 31.86
C ASN A 220 11.04 -18.35 32.50
N TYR A 221 11.87 -19.25 32.96
CA TYR A 221 11.45 -20.41 33.72
C TYR A 221 12.34 -20.59 34.96
N LYS A 222 11.82 -21.29 35.98
CA LYS A 222 12.56 -21.63 37.16
C LYS A 222 13.05 -23.08 37.05
N THR A 223 14.32 -23.30 37.36
CA THR A 223 14.92 -24.63 37.45
C THR A 223 15.40 -24.89 38.85
N ASN A 224 15.37 -26.16 39.26
CA ASN A 224 15.99 -26.55 40.50
C ASN A 224 17.52 -26.56 40.32
N ILE A 225 18.23 -25.85 41.19
CA ILE A 225 19.69 -25.78 41.21
C ILE A 225 20.32 -26.51 42.37
N LEU A 226 19.50 -27.18 43.23
CA LEU A 226 19.97 -27.91 44.36
C LEU A 226 20.68 -29.23 43.93
N THR A 227 21.83 -29.48 44.49
CA THR A 227 22.55 -30.75 44.38
C THR A 227 22.30 -31.52 45.66
N TYR A 228 21.78 -32.72 45.51
CA TYR A 228 21.52 -33.66 46.63
C TYR A 228 22.66 -34.67 46.71
N PRO A 229 23.55 -34.53 47.72
CA PRO A 229 24.59 -35.55 47.89
C PRO A 229 23.98 -36.90 48.34
N SER A 230 24.62 -37.98 47.96
CA SER A 230 24.14 -39.37 48.17
C SER A 230 24.19 -39.88 49.63
N THR A 231 24.75 -39.13 50.54
CA THR A 231 24.90 -39.45 51.94
C THR A 231 24.64 -38.25 52.82
N ASN A 232 23.76 -38.40 53.79
CA ASN A 232 23.39 -37.54 54.94
C ASN A 232 23.87 -36.06 55.01
N ASN A 233 24.30 -35.49 53.93
CA ASN A 233 24.71 -34.10 53.84
C ASN A 233 23.54 -33.21 53.39
N PRO A 234 23.44 -32.00 53.91
CA PRO A 234 22.40 -31.07 53.45
C PRO A 234 22.57 -30.73 51.95
N ALA A 235 21.44 -30.49 51.29
CA ALA A 235 21.44 -30.05 49.89
C ALA A 235 22.28 -28.78 49.76
N THR A 236 23.08 -28.71 48.71
CA THR A 236 23.95 -27.57 48.38
C THR A 236 23.59 -26.99 47.03
N TYR A 237 23.99 -25.78 46.77
CA TYR A 237 23.90 -25.16 45.45
C TYR A 237 25.11 -24.28 45.19
N SER A 238 25.40 -24.07 43.90
CA SER A 238 26.41 -23.08 43.51
C SER A 238 25.75 -21.74 43.25
N ILE A 239 26.28 -20.69 43.82
CA ILE A 239 25.82 -19.32 43.58
C ILE A 239 26.02 -18.85 42.14
N SER A 240 26.88 -19.55 41.36
CA SER A 240 27.04 -19.32 39.92
C SER A 240 25.89 -19.87 39.09
N ASN A 241 25.04 -20.71 39.66
CA ASN A 241 23.86 -21.25 38.99
C ASN A 241 22.64 -20.42 39.30
N ALA A 242 22.01 -19.83 38.27
CA ALA A 242 20.78 -19.05 38.43
C ALA A 242 19.56 -19.97 38.42
N PRO A 243 18.67 -19.89 39.42
CA PRO A 243 17.40 -20.63 39.40
C PRO A 243 16.44 -20.08 38.34
N ASN A 244 16.49 -18.79 38.04
CA ASN A 244 15.72 -18.17 36.97
C ASN A 244 16.54 -18.19 35.69
N ARG A 245 16.04 -18.87 34.69
CA ARG A 245 16.68 -18.97 33.36
C ARG A 245 15.77 -18.43 32.29
N THR A 246 16.35 -17.82 31.27
CA THR A 246 15.62 -17.38 30.09
C THR A 246 15.45 -18.58 29.16
N PHE A 247 14.22 -18.90 28.82
CA PHE A 247 13.86 -19.95 27.88
C PHE A 247 13.92 -19.43 26.45
N ASN A 248 13.36 -18.24 26.24
CA ASN A 248 13.28 -17.64 24.92
C ASN A 248 13.48 -16.12 25.04
N THR A 249 14.16 -15.56 24.06
CA THR A 249 14.33 -14.12 23.92
C THR A 249 13.91 -13.73 22.52
N THR A 250 12.91 -12.88 22.42
CA THR A 250 12.51 -12.25 21.15
C THR A 250 12.83 -10.77 21.20
N ALA A 251 13.13 -10.19 20.06
CA ALA A 251 13.40 -8.77 19.96
C ALA A 251 12.79 -8.21 18.68
N LYS A 252 12.29 -6.98 18.77
CA LYS A 252 11.78 -6.21 17.65
C LYS A 252 12.51 -4.88 17.56
N GLN A 253 12.84 -4.49 16.36
CA GLN A 253 13.46 -3.20 16.08
C GLN A 253 12.42 -2.21 15.59
N SER A 254 12.41 -1.01 16.14
CA SER A 254 11.60 0.10 15.68
C SER A 254 12.47 1.33 15.40
N PHE A 255 11.97 2.16 14.50
CA PHE A 255 12.63 3.39 14.05
C PHE A 255 11.66 4.54 14.25
N THR A 256 12.16 5.64 14.80
CA THR A 256 11.42 6.90 14.84
C THR A 256 12.13 7.85 13.88
N LEU A 257 11.43 8.24 12.83
CA LEU A 257 11.97 9.08 11.77
C LEU A 257 11.28 10.44 11.79
N SER A 258 12.04 11.52 11.70
CA SER A 258 11.51 12.87 11.52
C SER A 258 11.64 13.28 10.05
N SER A 259 10.54 13.75 9.49
CA SER A 259 10.45 14.07 8.06
C SER A 259 11.33 15.25 7.63
N GLY A 260 11.61 16.15 8.57
CA GLY A 260 12.07 17.49 8.22
C GLY A 260 10.93 18.35 7.67
N TYR A 261 11.29 19.51 7.20
CA TYR A 261 10.31 20.51 6.79
C TYR A 261 9.81 20.26 5.37
N TYR A 262 8.51 19.95 5.28
CA TYR A 262 7.75 19.84 4.05
C TYR A 262 6.78 20.99 3.92
N SER A 263 6.33 21.29 2.69
CA SER A 263 5.22 22.19 2.51
C SER A 263 3.92 21.58 3.03
N GLU A 264 2.98 22.41 3.47
CA GLU A 264 1.66 21.97 3.96
C GLU A 264 0.93 21.06 2.94
N ASN A 265 1.16 21.24 1.64
CA ASN A 265 0.60 20.39 0.60
C ASN A 265 1.05 18.93 0.68
N ALA A 266 2.12 18.64 1.41
CA ALA A 266 2.61 17.28 1.63
C ALA A 266 1.79 16.50 2.68
N ASN A 267 0.83 17.13 3.37
CA ASN A 267 -0.02 16.45 4.35
C ASN A 267 -0.68 15.21 3.77
N ASN A 268 -1.15 15.27 2.54
CA ASN A 268 -1.78 14.14 1.85
C ASN A 268 -0.84 12.92 1.74
N PHE A 269 0.47 13.12 1.62
CA PHE A 269 1.44 12.03 1.49
C PHE A 269 1.65 11.31 2.81
N PHE A 270 1.69 12.08 3.89
CA PHE A 270 1.77 11.50 5.23
C PHE A 270 0.48 10.77 5.59
N GLU A 271 -0.68 11.28 5.17
CA GLU A 271 -1.96 10.57 5.31
C GLU A 271 -1.95 9.24 4.52
N GLU A 272 -1.54 9.27 3.26
CA GLU A 272 -1.46 8.09 2.42
C GLU A 272 -0.47 7.05 2.95
N LEU A 273 0.68 7.49 3.49
CA LEU A 273 1.63 6.62 4.17
C LEU A 273 1.01 5.92 5.39
N LEU A 274 0.28 6.67 6.24
CA LEU A 274 -0.38 6.10 7.42
C LEU A 274 -1.46 5.08 7.06
N LEU A 275 -2.14 5.29 5.94
CA LEU A 275 -3.21 4.41 5.44
C LEU A 275 -2.68 3.27 4.57
N SER A 276 -1.38 3.24 4.27
CA SER A 276 -0.78 2.19 3.47
C SER A 276 -0.64 0.88 4.23
N GLU A 277 -1.02 -0.22 3.59
CA GLU A 277 -0.85 -1.59 4.12
C GLU A 277 0.54 -2.14 3.81
N TYR A 278 1.22 -1.58 2.82
CA TYR A 278 2.52 -2.04 2.32
C TYR A 278 3.52 -0.91 2.39
N VAL A 279 4.50 -1.05 3.27
CA VAL A 279 5.52 -0.04 3.51
C VAL A 279 6.89 -0.70 3.58
N TRP A 280 7.88 -0.10 2.96
CA TRP A 280 9.27 -0.55 2.96
C TRP A 280 10.20 0.59 3.37
N LEU A 281 11.29 0.21 4.02
CA LEU A 281 12.39 1.08 4.38
C LEU A 281 13.60 0.74 3.52
N GLU A 282 14.18 1.73 2.86
CA GLU A 282 15.50 1.59 2.22
C GLU A 282 16.58 1.91 3.24
N ARG A 283 17.49 0.98 3.42
CA ARG A 283 18.66 1.14 4.30
C ARG A 283 19.91 0.59 3.65
N ILE A 284 21.05 1.10 4.06
CA ILE A 284 22.32 0.52 3.65
C ILE A 284 22.57 -0.77 4.46
N ASN A 285 22.77 -1.87 3.77
CA ASN A 285 23.15 -3.13 4.38
C ASN A 285 24.60 -3.03 4.88
N LYS A 286 24.80 -3.20 6.19
CA LYS A 286 26.11 -3.05 6.82
C LYS A 286 27.14 -4.09 6.40
N VAL A 287 26.72 -5.19 5.82
CA VAL A 287 27.58 -6.31 5.41
C VAL A 287 27.97 -6.18 3.94
N THR A 288 27.02 -5.84 3.09
CA THR A 288 27.21 -5.79 1.62
C THR A 288 27.45 -4.38 1.10
N GLU A 289 27.27 -3.35 1.94
CA GLU A 289 27.28 -1.92 1.59
C GLU A 289 26.31 -1.55 0.46
N ALA A 290 25.39 -2.46 0.12
CA ALA A 290 24.35 -2.25 -0.87
C ALA A 290 23.05 -1.76 -0.19
N ASP A 291 22.21 -1.09 -0.97
CA ASP A 291 20.88 -0.71 -0.53
C ASP A 291 20.00 -1.96 -0.32
N ASP A 292 19.41 -2.06 0.86
CA ASP A 292 18.55 -3.16 1.27
C ASP A 292 17.15 -2.64 1.53
N ILE A 293 16.14 -3.29 0.96
CA ILE A 293 14.74 -2.92 1.11
C ILE A 293 14.09 -3.85 2.12
N VAL A 294 13.66 -3.29 3.24
CA VAL A 294 13.09 -4.05 4.35
C VAL A 294 11.63 -3.68 4.55
N PRO A 295 10.71 -4.65 4.60
CA PRO A 295 9.32 -4.37 4.91
C PRO A 295 9.19 -3.88 6.36
N VAL A 296 8.41 -2.81 6.53
CA VAL A 296 8.16 -2.19 7.84
C VAL A 296 6.66 -1.95 8.03
N LYS A 297 6.25 -1.81 9.27
CA LYS A 297 4.89 -1.44 9.65
C LYS A 297 4.88 -0.06 10.27
N VAL A 298 3.94 0.78 9.88
CA VAL A 298 3.68 2.04 10.56
C VAL A 298 3.07 1.71 11.92
N LYS A 299 3.72 2.12 12.99
CA LYS A 299 3.28 1.84 14.37
C LYS A 299 2.40 2.93 14.95
N GLN A 300 2.45 4.10 14.36
CA GLN A 300 1.69 5.25 14.79
C GLN A 300 0.21 5.09 14.42
N SER A 301 -0.66 5.19 15.43
CA SER A 301 -2.11 5.06 15.23
C SER A 301 -2.80 6.35 14.80
N SER A 302 -2.18 7.50 15.04
CA SER A 302 -2.74 8.80 14.67
C SER A 302 -1.65 9.84 14.48
N ILE A 303 -1.94 10.80 13.62
CA ILE A 303 -1.12 11.98 13.39
C ILE A 303 -2.04 13.21 13.33
N ALA A 304 -1.63 14.31 13.94
CA ALA A 304 -2.35 15.57 13.82
C ALA A 304 -1.76 16.38 12.65
N PHE A 305 -2.53 16.52 11.59
CA PHE A 305 -2.12 17.32 10.45
C PHE A 305 -2.25 18.80 10.77
N LYS A 306 -1.15 19.53 10.55
CA LYS A 306 -1.10 20.97 10.70
C LYS A 306 -1.59 21.62 9.43
N THR A 307 -2.57 22.51 9.56
CA THR A 307 -3.15 23.26 8.44
C THR A 307 -3.12 24.75 8.76
N SER A 308 -3.06 25.57 7.73
CA SER A 308 -3.03 27.04 7.85
C SER A 308 -1.85 27.56 8.68
N VAL A 309 -0.69 26.94 8.53
CA VAL A 309 0.54 27.32 9.24
C VAL A 309 1.12 28.58 8.59
N ASN A 310 1.56 29.56 9.40
CA ASN A 310 2.03 30.86 8.90
C ASN A 310 3.21 30.76 7.93
N ASP A 311 4.14 29.84 8.17
CA ASP A 311 5.29 29.59 7.33
C ASP A 311 5.03 28.51 6.23
N ARG A 312 3.84 27.91 6.23
CA ARG A 312 3.42 26.82 5.34
C ARG A 312 4.34 25.61 5.37
N LEU A 313 5.09 25.44 6.43
CA LEU A 313 6.00 24.31 6.64
C LEU A 313 5.47 23.38 7.72
N VAL A 314 5.51 22.08 7.46
CA VAL A 314 5.09 21.03 8.38
C VAL A 314 6.23 20.06 8.61
N GLU A 315 6.33 19.54 9.83
CA GLU A 315 7.27 18.50 10.22
C GLU A 315 6.50 17.42 10.97
N TYR A 316 6.76 16.17 10.60
CA TYR A 316 6.14 15.01 11.22
C TYR A 316 7.21 14.00 11.69
N THR A 317 6.92 13.38 12.81
CA THR A 317 7.71 12.29 13.35
C THR A 317 6.86 11.03 13.36
N ILE A 318 7.34 9.97 12.70
CA ILE A 318 6.61 8.72 12.53
C ILE A 318 7.44 7.56 13.07
N GLU A 319 6.79 6.65 13.80
CA GLU A 319 7.40 5.42 14.30
C GLU A 319 7.08 4.25 13.36
N PHE A 320 8.12 3.53 12.97
CA PHE A 320 8.05 2.31 12.15
C PHE A 320 8.61 1.13 12.93
N GLU A 321 8.10 -0.06 12.67
CA GLU A 321 8.60 -1.32 13.23
C GLU A 321 8.99 -2.25 12.07
N GLU A 322 10.14 -2.92 12.13
CA GLU A 322 10.48 -3.95 11.15
C GLU A 322 9.43 -5.07 11.16
N ALA A 323 9.05 -5.54 9.97
CA ALA A 323 8.11 -6.64 9.84
C ALA A 323 8.71 -7.99 10.24
N PHE A 324 10.05 -8.07 10.30
CA PHE A 324 10.78 -9.23 10.79
C PHE A 324 11.15 -9.06 12.26
N ASP A 325 11.18 -10.18 12.98
CA ASP A 325 11.75 -10.18 14.31
C ASP A 325 13.28 -10.05 14.23
N TYR A 326 13.88 -9.27 15.14
CA TYR A 326 15.32 -9.03 15.15
C TYR A 326 16.11 -10.32 15.36
N ILE A 327 15.58 -11.22 16.20
CA ILE A 327 16.05 -12.59 16.33
C ILE A 327 15.10 -13.43 15.47
N ASN A 328 15.56 -13.78 14.29
CA ASN A 328 14.72 -14.42 13.29
C ASN A 328 14.66 -15.92 13.51
N ASN A 329 13.52 -16.40 13.96
CA ASN A 329 13.17 -17.82 13.99
C ASN A 329 12.26 -18.14 12.78
N ILE A 330 12.80 -18.01 11.57
CA ILE A 330 12.11 -18.56 10.39
C ILE A 330 12.16 -20.08 10.52
N ARG A 331 11.03 -20.68 10.80
CA ARG A 331 10.85 -22.13 10.84
C ARG A 331 10.08 -22.57 9.61
#